data_867234075f2ab5ca669ea137c35bed38
#
_entry.id   867234075f2ab5ca669ea137c35bed38
#
_cell.length_a   1.000
_cell.length_b   1.000
_cell.length_c   1.000
_cell.angle_alpha   90.00
_cell.angle_beta   90.00
_cell.angle_gamma   90.00
#
_symmetry.space_group_name_H-M   'P 1'
#
loop_
_entity.id
_entity.type
_entity.pdbx_description
1 polymer ?
#
loop_
_entity_poly.entity_id
_entity_poly.type
_entity_poly.pdbx_seq_one_letter_code
_entity_poly.pdbx_strand_id
1 'polypeptide(L)'
;VYAFDDGPELVETIRFLDAPALAPEREVAFAHALQLLHLIAGVSYYKAGVPPGIRIEGAGIDGQTARFMDALYLHGLGEFAYHNKLDLRERIRFPAKPGASAAPATACGLPRRTLVPIGGGKDSLVSVELLKRAGDPATAVWIGNSALIQSCAERTDLPMLNIGRAISPLLFEYNRAGAWNGHIPVTAINSAILVLAALLYGFDAVAFSNERSASSATLEYDGIEVNHQWSKGWAFEMAFRAELHRRVATDLDYYSLLRPLSELAVAARFARSSHYDDVFSSCNRNFRILGPKPSDRWCGQCPKCHFVFLALAPFVPKPRLLKIFGRNLLDDPAQTAGFDALIEYRDHKPFECVGEGRESRAAMALLAKRAEWREDAIVERFNREILGQLDAQELDLPPLLTMTGGHHVPLPLVALLEAG
;
A
#
# COMPACT_ATOMS: atom_id res chain seq x y z
N VAL A 1 14.40 -17.35 7.63
CA VAL A 1 14.81 -17.43 9.04
C VAL A 1 15.70 -16.24 9.36
N TYR A 2 15.54 -15.64 10.53
CA TYR A 2 16.30 -14.49 11.04
C TYR A 2 16.73 -14.78 12.47
N ALA A 3 17.81 -14.16 12.93
CA ALA A 3 18.27 -14.25 14.31
C ALA A 3 18.96 -12.95 14.72
N PHE A 4 19.01 -12.68 16.01
CA PHE A 4 19.87 -11.67 16.61
C PHE A 4 21.07 -12.39 17.20
N ASP A 5 22.25 -12.12 16.68
CA ASP A 5 23.50 -12.80 17.03
C ASP A 5 23.34 -14.35 17.05
N ASP A 6 23.70 -15.01 18.13
CA ASP A 6 23.53 -16.45 18.32
C ASP A 6 22.22 -16.82 19.04
N GLY A 7 21.23 -15.92 19.01
CA GLY A 7 19.91 -16.10 19.62
C GLY A 7 19.01 -17.08 18.86
N PRO A 8 17.81 -17.31 19.38
CA PRO A 8 16.87 -18.23 18.75
C PRO A 8 16.40 -17.74 17.38
N GLU A 9 16.11 -18.67 16.49
CA GLU A 9 15.65 -18.41 15.15
C GLU A 9 14.22 -17.87 15.11
N LEU A 10 14.04 -16.77 14.39
CA LEU A 10 12.74 -16.20 14.06
C LEU A 10 12.31 -16.70 12.67
N VAL A 11 11.37 -17.62 12.66
CA VAL A 11 10.92 -18.26 11.41
C VAL A 11 9.65 -17.61 10.91
N GLU A 12 9.69 -17.04 9.71
CA GLU A 12 8.53 -16.58 8.96
C GLU A 12 8.19 -17.60 7.88
N THR A 13 6.90 -17.96 7.78
CA THR A 13 6.43 -18.95 6.83
C THR A 13 5.51 -18.32 5.79
N ILE A 14 5.82 -18.50 4.53
CA ILE A 14 4.94 -18.17 3.40
C ILE A 14 4.45 -19.49 2.79
N ARG A 15 3.14 -19.60 2.60
CA ARG A 15 2.51 -20.82 2.08
C ARG A 15 1.75 -20.53 0.80
N PHE A 16 2.17 -21.16 -0.27
CA PHE A 16 1.48 -21.15 -1.57
C PHE A 16 0.62 -22.41 -1.66
N LEU A 17 -0.72 -22.21 -1.64
CA LEU A 17 -1.68 -23.32 -1.66
C LEU A 17 -1.80 -23.87 -3.09
N ASP A 18 -1.89 -25.19 -3.21
CA ASP A 18 -2.05 -25.92 -4.50
C ASP A 18 -1.04 -25.46 -5.56
N ALA A 19 0.17 -25.14 -5.12
CA ALA A 19 1.22 -24.67 -6.00
C ALA A 19 1.62 -25.78 -7.00
N PRO A 20 1.73 -25.45 -8.30
CA PRO A 20 2.27 -26.40 -9.28
C PRO A 20 3.76 -26.64 -9.02
N ALA A 21 4.30 -27.69 -9.61
CA ALA A 21 5.76 -27.87 -9.65
C ALA A 21 6.40 -26.66 -10.36
N LEU A 22 7.49 -26.15 -9.79
CA LEU A 22 8.22 -25.04 -10.40
C LEU A 22 8.80 -25.50 -11.75
N ALA A 23 8.53 -24.75 -12.80
CA ALA A 23 9.07 -25.01 -14.11
C ALA A 23 10.59 -24.80 -14.13
N PRO A 24 11.38 -25.72 -14.71
CA PRO A 24 12.84 -25.66 -14.68
C PRO A 24 13.42 -24.33 -15.20
N GLU A 25 12.81 -23.72 -16.21
CA GLU A 25 13.23 -22.43 -16.76
C GLU A 25 13.05 -21.25 -15.79
N ARG A 26 12.32 -21.45 -14.69
CA ARG A 26 12.05 -20.43 -13.65
C ARG A 26 12.85 -20.63 -12.38
N GLU A 27 13.60 -21.73 -12.23
CA GLU A 27 14.31 -22.07 -10.97
C GLU A 27 15.29 -20.98 -10.54
N VAL A 28 16.10 -20.44 -11.47
CA VAL A 28 17.06 -19.38 -11.16
C VAL A 28 16.35 -18.09 -10.77
N ALA A 29 15.34 -17.69 -11.53
CA ALA A 29 14.53 -16.51 -11.22
C ALA A 29 13.85 -16.64 -9.85
N PHE A 30 13.29 -17.81 -9.55
CA PHE A 30 12.64 -18.10 -8.29
C PHE A 30 13.63 -18.03 -7.10
N ALA A 31 14.85 -18.57 -7.25
CA ALA A 31 15.88 -18.49 -6.23
C ALA A 31 16.28 -17.02 -5.94
N HIS A 32 16.42 -16.19 -6.98
CA HIS A 32 16.72 -14.77 -6.82
C HIS A 32 15.55 -14.01 -6.18
N ALA A 33 14.31 -14.28 -6.59
CA ALA A 33 13.12 -13.69 -5.99
C ALA A 33 12.98 -14.10 -4.51
N LEU A 34 13.29 -15.36 -4.17
CA LEU A 34 13.27 -15.85 -2.80
C LEU A 34 14.32 -15.14 -1.93
N GLN A 35 15.52 -14.88 -2.47
CA GLN A 35 16.54 -14.10 -1.77
C GLN A 35 16.03 -12.65 -1.52
N LEU A 36 15.43 -12.01 -2.51
CA LEU A 36 14.84 -10.67 -2.34
C LEU A 36 13.74 -10.69 -1.28
N LEU A 37 12.82 -11.66 -1.32
CA LEU A 37 11.80 -11.79 -0.27
C LEU A 37 12.41 -11.96 1.11
N HIS A 38 13.41 -12.81 1.24
CA HIS A 38 14.10 -13.03 2.52
C HIS A 38 14.66 -11.72 3.06
N LEU A 39 15.39 -10.96 2.24
CA LEU A 39 15.98 -9.69 2.66
C LEU A 39 14.92 -8.63 3.01
N ILE A 40 13.89 -8.49 2.18
CA ILE A 40 12.81 -7.51 2.38
C ILE A 40 12.00 -7.84 3.64
N ALA A 41 11.60 -9.10 3.85
CA ALA A 41 10.80 -9.49 5.01
C ALA A 41 11.57 -9.37 6.33
N GLY A 42 12.91 -9.42 6.28
CA GLY A 42 13.79 -9.18 7.42
C GLY A 42 13.57 -7.86 8.14
N VAL A 43 13.00 -6.85 7.45
CA VAL A 43 12.65 -5.55 8.05
C VAL A 43 11.72 -5.69 9.26
N SER A 44 10.83 -6.69 9.25
CA SER A 44 9.91 -6.99 10.36
C SER A 44 10.64 -7.35 11.64
N TYR A 45 11.78 -8.00 11.51
CA TYR A 45 12.62 -8.49 12.60
C TYR A 45 13.70 -7.46 12.97
N TYR A 46 14.35 -6.87 11.98
CA TYR A 46 15.37 -5.82 12.18
C TYR A 46 14.88 -4.72 13.13
N LYS A 47 13.64 -4.22 12.95
CA LYS A 47 13.10 -3.16 13.79
C LYS A 47 13.03 -3.51 15.27
N ALA A 48 12.91 -4.80 15.63
CA ALA A 48 12.76 -5.21 17.03
C ALA A 48 14.03 -4.97 17.87
N GLY A 49 15.21 -5.08 17.25
CA GLY A 49 16.50 -4.90 17.91
C GLY A 49 17.29 -3.68 17.42
N VAL A 50 17.02 -3.22 16.21
CA VAL A 50 17.79 -2.17 15.51
C VAL A 50 19.31 -2.44 15.66
N PRO A 51 19.80 -3.64 15.26
CA PRO A 51 21.19 -4.02 15.46
C PRO A 51 22.14 -3.08 14.68
N PRO A 52 23.37 -2.88 15.15
CA PRO A 52 24.35 -2.00 14.49
C PRO A 52 24.91 -2.58 13.19
N GLY A 53 24.66 -3.84 12.90
CA GLY A 53 25.15 -4.53 11.71
C GLY A 53 24.18 -5.59 11.21
N ILE A 54 24.25 -5.87 9.91
CA ILE A 54 23.47 -6.89 9.22
C ILE A 54 24.43 -7.91 8.62
N ARG A 55 24.18 -9.19 8.85
CA ARG A 55 24.91 -10.30 8.22
C ARG A 55 23.97 -11.08 7.31
N ILE A 56 24.42 -11.39 6.11
CA ILE A 56 23.71 -12.23 5.16
C ILE A 56 24.48 -13.54 5.03
N GLU A 57 23.83 -14.63 5.38
CA GLU A 57 24.39 -15.97 5.19
C GLU A 57 24.13 -16.48 3.77
N GLY A 58 25.03 -17.32 3.25
CA GLY A 58 24.94 -17.90 1.92
C GLY A 58 25.62 -17.09 0.82
N ALA A 59 24.94 -16.95 -0.33
CA ALA A 59 25.55 -16.40 -1.55
C ALA A 59 25.96 -14.92 -1.44
N GLY A 60 25.35 -14.16 -0.51
CA GLY A 60 25.53 -12.72 -0.41
C GLY A 60 24.77 -11.97 -1.51
N ILE A 61 24.96 -10.64 -1.57
CA ILE A 61 24.34 -9.75 -2.56
C ILE A 61 25.37 -8.81 -3.18
N ASP A 62 25.07 -8.30 -4.38
CA ASP A 62 25.88 -7.28 -5.02
C ASP A 62 25.61 -5.88 -4.44
N GLY A 63 26.46 -4.91 -4.80
CA GLY A 63 26.38 -3.55 -4.29
C GLY A 63 25.12 -2.79 -4.72
N GLN A 64 24.47 -3.16 -5.83
CA GLN A 64 23.22 -2.50 -6.26
C GLN A 64 22.04 -2.99 -5.42
N THR A 65 21.94 -4.29 -5.18
CA THR A 65 20.95 -4.87 -4.27
C THR A 65 21.16 -4.35 -2.84
N ALA A 66 22.41 -4.24 -2.37
CA ALA A 66 22.69 -3.68 -1.05
C ALA A 66 22.15 -2.26 -0.90
N ARG A 67 22.41 -1.37 -1.88
CA ARG A 67 21.87 0.01 -1.88
C ARG A 67 20.34 0.03 -1.94
N PHE A 68 19.71 -0.85 -2.71
CA PHE A 68 18.26 -0.98 -2.73
C PHE A 68 17.71 -1.35 -1.34
N MET A 69 18.35 -2.31 -0.67
CA MET A 69 17.96 -2.74 0.67
C MET A 69 18.19 -1.65 1.72
N ASP A 70 19.31 -0.91 1.63
CA ASP A 70 19.58 0.25 2.49
C ASP A 70 18.47 1.29 2.39
N ALA A 71 18.09 1.67 1.16
CA ALA A 71 17.02 2.62 0.92
C ALA A 71 15.65 2.12 1.43
N LEU A 72 15.34 0.83 1.18
CA LEU A 72 14.09 0.22 1.62
C LEU A 72 13.95 0.23 3.14
N TYR A 73 15.00 -0.13 3.86
CA TYR A 73 14.97 -0.15 5.32
C TYR A 73 14.95 1.26 5.90
N LEU A 74 15.78 2.16 5.38
CA LEU A 74 15.86 3.53 5.87
C LEU A 74 14.52 4.27 5.72
N HIS A 75 13.98 4.28 4.51
CA HIS A 75 12.72 5.00 4.22
C HIS A 75 11.49 4.22 4.67
N GLY A 76 11.50 2.89 4.54
CA GLY A 76 10.39 2.03 4.98
C GLY A 76 10.21 1.99 6.50
N LEU A 77 11.25 2.26 7.27
CA LEU A 77 11.20 2.41 8.73
C LEU A 77 11.18 3.88 9.18
N GLY A 78 11.02 4.86 8.27
CA GLY A 78 11.06 6.29 8.61
C GLY A 78 10.06 6.68 9.68
N GLU A 79 8.79 6.26 9.59
CA GLU A 79 7.79 6.50 10.64
C GLU A 79 8.15 5.82 11.96
N PHE A 80 8.61 4.58 11.91
CA PHE A 80 9.09 3.85 13.08
C PHE A 80 10.23 4.62 13.76
N ALA A 81 11.20 5.11 13.00
CA ALA A 81 12.32 5.89 13.50
C ALA A 81 11.86 7.22 14.13
N TYR A 82 10.95 7.92 13.47
CA TYR A 82 10.37 9.17 13.96
C TYR A 82 9.70 8.99 15.33
N HIS A 83 8.79 8.02 15.46
CA HIS A 83 8.07 7.79 16.71
C HIS A 83 8.95 7.31 17.87
N ASN A 84 10.02 6.60 17.56
CA ASN A 84 10.96 6.07 18.55
C ASN A 84 12.21 6.95 18.73
N LYS A 85 12.31 8.10 18.03
CA LYS A 85 13.44 9.04 18.08
C LYS A 85 14.78 8.37 17.78
N LEU A 86 14.79 7.52 16.74
CA LEU A 86 15.97 6.76 16.31
C LEU A 86 16.58 7.39 15.05
N ASP A 87 17.91 7.46 14.99
CA ASP A 87 18.65 7.68 13.75
C ASP A 87 19.10 6.32 13.18
N LEU A 88 18.60 5.98 12.00
CA LEU A 88 18.90 4.71 11.34
C LEU A 88 19.99 4.82 10.26
N ARG A 89 20.47 6.02 9.92
CA ARG A 89 21.41 6.28 8.82
C ARG A 89 22.72 5.53 8.95
N GLU A 90 23.27 5.45 10.17
CA GLU A 90 24.53 4.77 10.44
C GLU A 90 24.36 3.28 10.79
N ARG A 91 23.14 2.80 10.97
CA ARG A 91 22.82 1.43 11.39
C ARG A 91 22.40 0.54 10.23
N ILE A 92 21.79 1.10 9.18
CA ILE A 92 21.32 0.36 8.02
C ILE A 92 22.41 0.39 6.96
N ARG A 93 23.16 -0.73 6.89
CA ARG A 93 24.18 -0.99 5.86
C ARG A 93 24.17 -2.46 5.53
N PHE A 94 23.64 -2.79 4.37
CA PHE A 94 23.65 -4.16 3.88
C PHE A 94 25.04 -4.52 3.34
N PRO A 95 25.60 -5.68 3.74
CA PRO A 95 26.93 -6.10 3.31
C PRO A 95 26.91 -6.53 1.83
N ALA A 96 27.58 -5.76 0.99
CA ALA A 96 27.83 -6.16 -0.39
C ALA A 96 29.05 -7.10 -0.44
N LYS A 97 28.92 -8.24 -1.11
CA LYS A 97 30.02 -9.17 -1.34
C LYS A 97 30.90 -8.63 -2.47
N PRO A 98 32.22 -8.39 -2.23
CA PRO A 98 33.12 -7.95 -3.29
C PRO A 98 33.14 -8.94 -4.45
N GLY A 99 33.03 -8.42 -5.68
CA GLY A 99 33.02 -9.25 -6.91
C GLY A 99 31.71 -10.03 -7.15
N ALA A 100 30.71 -9.94 -6.27
CA ALA A 100 29.40 -10.48 -6.57
C ALA A 100 28.77 -9.63 -7.68
N SER A 101 28.41 -10.28 -8.77
CA SER A 101 27.54 -9.73 -9.81
C SER A 101 26.36 -10.67 -9.95
N ALA A 102 25.16 -10.13 -9.96
CA ALA A 102 24.01 -10.95 -10.33
C ALA A 102 24.16 -11.38 -11.79
N ALA A 103 23.94 -12.65 -12.08
CA ALA A 103 23.75 -13.07 -13.47
C ALA A 103 22.57 -12.24 -14.03
N PRO A 104 22.68 -11.73 -15.27
CA PRO A 104 21.58 -10.99 -15.89
C PRO A 104 20.30 -11.83 -15.89
N ALA A 105 19.17 -11.20 -15.56
CA ALA A 105 17.90 -11.86 -15.64
C ALA A 105 17.58 -12.23 -17.10
N THR A 106 16.91 -13.35 -17.29
CA THR A 106 16.43 -13.83 -18.58
C THR A 106 14.90 -13.90 -18.58
N ALA A 107 14.29 -14.06 -19.74
CA ALA A 107 12.86 -14.34 -19.84
C ALA A 107 12.56 -15.74 -19.31
N CYS A 108 11.50 -15.87 -18.54
CA CYS A 108 11.02 -17.10 -17.90
C CYS A 108 9.86 -17.79 -18.65
N GLY A 109 9.48 -17.28 -19.82
CA GLY A 109 8.35 -17.81 -20.61
C GLY A 109 7.00 -17.66 -19.87
N LEU A 110 6.80 -16.51 -19.21
CA LEU A 110 5.58 -16.28 -18.44
C LEU A 110 4.40 -16.00 -19.37
N PRO A 111 3.25 -16.72 -19.21
CA PRO A 111 2.06 -16.46 -20.01
C PRO A 111 1.42 -15.13 -19.59
N ARG A 112 0.79 -14.43 -20.56
CA ARG A 112 0.08 -13.19 -20.29
C ARG A 112 -1.08 -13.41 -19.32
N ARG A 113 -0.85 -13.08 -18.08
CA ARG A 113 -1.80 -13.16 -16.96
C ARG A 113 -1.37 -12.20 -15.86
N THR A 114 -2.32 -11.45 -15.31
CA THR A 114 -2.05 -10.43 -14.29
C THR A 114 -2.51 -10.88 -12.92
N LEU A 115 -1.63 -10.78 -11.90
CA LEU A 115 -2.01 -10.83 -10.50
C LEU A 115 -2.45 -9.44 -10.05
N VAL A 116 -3.67 -9.32 -9.49
CA VAL A 116 -4.15 -8.07 -8.88
C VAL A 116 -4.35 -8.26 -7.39
N PRO A 117 -3.51 -7.61 -6.55
CA PRO A 117 -3.62 -7.73 -5.09
C PRO A 117 -4.87 -7.05 -4.55
N ILE A 118 -5.67 -7.78 -3.77
CA ILE A 118 -6.86 -7.27 -3.11
C ILE A 118 -6.52 -6.95 -1.65
N GLY A 119 -6.69 -5.68 -1.26
CA GLY A 119 -6.52 -5.19 0.11
C GLY A 119 -7.84 -4.92 0.85
N GLY A 120 -8.98 -5.16 0.21
CA GLY A 120 -10.32 -4.91 0.76
C GLY A 120 -10.83 -3.47 0.55
N GLY A 121 -9.97 -2.53 0.20
CA GLY A 121 -10.34 -1.12 -0.06
C GLY A 121 -10.76 -0.85 -1.51
N LYS A 122 -11.28 0.36 -1.76
CA LYS A 122 -11.77 0.82 -3.06
C LYS A 122 -10.75 0.72 -4.20
N ASP A 123 -9.46 0.93 -3.90
CA ASP A 123 -8.42 1.08 -4.92
C ASP A 123 -8.22 -0.20 -5.72
N SER A 124 -8.06 -1.33 -5.03
CA SER A 124 -7.92 -2.64 -5.67
C SER A 124 -9.16 -3.03 -6.50
N LEU A 125 -10.35 -2.62 -6.05
CA LEU A 125 -11.60 -2.87 -6.76
C LEU A 125 -11.72 -2.03 -8.04
N VAL A 126 -11.24 -0.78 -8.03
CA VAL A 126 -11.11 0.04 -9.24
C VAL A 126 -10.14 -0.61 -10.24
N SER A 127 -9.00 -1.13 -9.77
CA SER A 127 -8.04 -1.82 -10.64
C SER A 127 -8.65 -3.08 -11.26
N VAL A 128 -9.40 -3.87 -10.48
CA VAL A 128 -10.12 -5.05 -10.98
C VAL A 128 -11.07 -4.67 -12.11
N GLU A 129 -11.90 -3.65 -11.91
CA GLU A 129 -12.87 -3.23 -12.93
C GLU A 129 -12.18 -2.70 -14.21
N LEU A 130 -11.02 -2.06 -14.08
CA LEU A 130 -10.23 -1.62 -15.24
C LEU A 130 -9.64 -2.82 -16.00
N LEU A 131 -9.09 -3.82 -15.30
CA LEU A 131 -8.55 -5.04 -15.93
C LEU A 131 -9.67 -5.86 -16.60
N LYS A 132 -10.83 -5.99 -15.95
CA LYS A 132 -12.01 -6.65 -16.57
C LYS A 132 -12.46 -5.93 -17.85
N ARG A 133 -12.53 -4.60 -17.84
CA ARG A 133 -12.87 -3.80 -19.03
C ARG A 133 -11.82 -3.91 -20.14
N ALA A 134 -10.57 -4.11 -19.78
CA ALA A 134 -9.48 -4.37 -20.73
C ALA A 134 -9.53 -5.78 -21.35
N GLY A 135 -10.33 -6.68 -20.79
CA GLY A 135 -10.27 -8.11 -21.14
C GLY A 135 -8.96 -8.78 -20.72
N ASP A 136 -8.27 -8.23 -19.73
CA ASP A 136 -7.02 -8.79 -19.22
C ASP A 136 -7.30 -10.06 -18.41
N PRO A 137 -6.58 -11.15 -18.61
CA PRO A 137 -6.75 -12.39 -17.85
C PRO A 137 -6.21 -12.24 -16.43
N ALA A 138 -6.91 -11.50 -15.60
CA ALA A 138 -6.53 -11.19 -14.23
C ALA A 138 -6.97 -12.26 -13.22
N THR A 139 -6.21 -12.39 -12.13
CA THR A 139 -6.51 -13.21 -10.95
C THR A 139 -6.42 -12.34 -9.70
N ALA A 140 -7.49 -12.33 -8.90
CA ALA A 140 -7.52 -11.65 -7.61
C ALA A 140 -6.66 -12.42 -6.59
N VAL A 141 -5.71 -11.75 -5.94
CA VAL A 141 -4.82 -12.39 -4.98
C VAL A 141 -4.80 -11.64 -3.66
N TRP A 142 -4.77 -12.37 -2.54
CA TRP A 142 -4.55 -11.74 -1.22
C TRP A 142 -3.64 -12.59 -0.35
N ILE A 143 -3.03 -11.92 0.64
CA ILE A 143 -2.11 -12.54 1.59
C ILE A 143 -2.75 -12.52 2.97
N GLY A 144 -2.77 -13.67 3.63
CA GLY A 144 -3.35 -13.86 4.95
C GLY A 144 -4.79 -14.36 4.94
N ASN A 145 -5.48 -14.24 6.09
CA ASN A 145 -6.76 -14.89 6.36
C ASN A 145 -7.92 -13.93 6.67
N SER A 146 -7.86 -12.70 6.18
CA SER A 146 -8.91 -11.70 6.43
C SER A 146 -10.19 -12.04 5.66
N ALA A 147 -11.27 -12.34 6.37
CA ALA A 147 -12.59 -12.59 5.77
C ALA A 147 -13.12 -11.38 4.98
N LEU A 148 -12.82 -10.15 5.43
CA LEU A 148 -13.20 -8.92 4.69
C LEU A 148 -12.52 -8.84 3.32
N ILE A 149 -11.23 -9.19 3.25
CA ILE A 149 -10.50 -9.19 1.98
C ILE A 149 -11.02 -10.32 1.09
N GLN A 150 -11.25 -11.50 1.65
CA GLN A 150 -11.82 -12.63 0.93
C GLN A 150 -13.19 -12.28 0.31
N SER A 151 -14.10 -11.68 1.08
CA SER A 151 -15.42 -11.25 0.56
C SER A 151 -15.31 -10.24 -0.57
N CYS A 152 -14.32 -9.33 -0.53
CA CYS A 152 -14.03 -8.44 -1.65
C CYS A 152 -13.51 -9.21 -2.88
N ALA A 153 -12.61 -10.16 -2.69
CA ALA A 153 -12.07 -10.98 -3.77
C ALA A 153 -13.16 -11.83 -4.42
N GLU A 154 -14.02 -12.48 -3.64
CA GLU A 154 -15.17 -13.25 -4.13
C GLU A 154 -16.13 -12.40 -4.97
N ARG A 155 -16.36 -11.12 -4.57
CA ARG A 155 -17.24 -10.19 -5.30
C ARG A 155 -16.66 -9.74 -6.65
N THR A 156 -15.37 -9.96 -6.91
CA THR A 156 -14.75 -9.56 -8.19
C THR A 156 -15.13 -10.48 -9.36
N ASP A 157 -15.63 -11.68 -9.09
CA ASP A 157 -15.89 -12.73 -10.07
C ASP A 157 -14.64 -13.17 -10.89
N LEU A 158 -13.44 -12.82 -10.41
CA LEU A 158 -12.18 -13.28 -10.99
C LEU A 158 -11.73 -14.62 -10.40
N PRO A 159 -10.89 -15.39 -11.09
CA PRO A 159 -10.12 -16.45 -10.45
C PRO A 159 -9.40 -15.92 -9.22
N MET A 160 -9.29 -16.73 -8.17
CA MET A 160 -8.77 -16.29 -6.87
C MET A 160 -7.54 -17.09 -6.45
N LEU A 161 -6.60 -16.42 -5.81
CA LEU A 161 -5.44 -17.03 -5.19
C LEU A 161 -5.25 -16.48 -3.77
N ASN A 162 -5.18 -17.37 -2.77
CA ASN A 162 -4.83 -17.00 -1.41
C ASN A 162 -3.43 -17.48 -1.05
N ILE A 163 -2.65 -16.62 -0.40
CA ILE A 163 -1.29 -16.91 0.05
C ILE A 163 -1.25 -16.81 1.57
N GLY A 164 -0.83 -17.88 2.24
CA GLY A 164 -0.66 -17.86 3.68
C GLY A 164 0.63 -17.15 4.09
N ARG A 165 0.56 -16.36 5.16
CA ARG A 165 1.74 -15.77 5.81
C ARG A 165 1.63 -15.90 7.33
N ALA A 166 2.66 -16.44 7.95
CA ALA A 166 2.77 -16.55 9.40
C ALA A 166 4.09 -15.93 9.87
N ILE A 167 3.99 -14.86 10.62
CA ILE A 167 5.13 -14.18 11.27
C ILE A 167 5.56 -15.01 12.48
N SER A 168 6.86 -15.02 12.78
CA SER A 168 7.38 -15.74 13.95
C SER A 168 6.66 -15.34 15.25
N PRO A 169 6.10 -16.28 16.02
CA PRO A 169 5.50 -15.99 17.31
C PRO A 169 6.48 -15.34 18.30
N LEU A 170 7.76 -15.67 18.20
CA LEU A 170 8.82 -15.11 19.03
C LEU A 170 8.96 -13.60 18.88
N LEU A 171 8.65 -13.02 17.69
CA LEU A 171 8.63 -11.57 17.51
C LEU A 171 7.60 -10.89 18.42
N PHE A 172 6.43 -11.50 18.62
CA PHE A 172 5.42 -10.97 19.52
C PHE A 172 5.83 -11.10 21.00
N GLU A 173 6.61 -12.11 21.34
CA GLU A 173 7.20 -12.27 22.68
C GLU A 173 8.24 -11.16 22.93
N TYR A 174 9.11 -10.90 21.98
CA TYR A 174 10.07 -9.79 22.05
C TYR A 174 9.38 -8.43 22.21
N ASN A 175 8.31 -8.18 21.45
CA ASN A 175 7.53 -6.95 21.59
C ASN A 175 6.90 -6.82 22.98
N ARG A 176 6.39 -7.92 23.57
CA ARG A 176 5.88 -7.92 24.95
C ARG A 176 6.98 -7.70 25.99
N ALA A 177 8.20 -8.14 25.70
CA ALA A 177 9.38 -7.97 26.53
C ALA A 177 10.03 -6.57 26.39
N GLY A 178 9.48 -5.67 25.56
CA GLY A 178 9.95 -4.29 25.41
C GLY A 178 10.83 -4.05 24.19
N ALA A 179 10.95 -5.00 23.25
CA ALA A 179 11.59 -4.74 21.98
C ALA A 179 10.85 -3.66 21.18
N TRP A 180 11.58 -2.93 20.33
CA TRP A 180 11.02 -1.89 19.49
C TRP A 180 9.87 -2.40 18.61
N ASN A 181 8.81 -1.63 18.53
CA ASN A 181 7.66 -1.94 17.66
C ASN A 181 7.19 -0.68 16.93
N GLY A 182 6.56 -0.85 15.76
CA GLY A 182 6.04 0.25 14.94
C GLY A 182 5.81 -0.16 13.50
N HIS A 183 5.60 0.84 12.66
CA HIS A 183 5.33 0.67 11.23
C HIS A 183 6.48 -0.03 10.50
N ILE A 184 6.13 -0.84 9.51
CA ILE A 184 7.06 -1.51 8.57
C ILE A 184 6.51 -1.38 7.13
N PRO A 185 7.36 -1.44 6.10
CA PRO A 185 6.95 -1.34 4.70
C PRO A 185 6.28 -2.64 4.21
N VAL A 186 5.08 -2.96 4.71
CA VAL A 186 4.35 -4.22 4.42
C VAL A 186 4.10 -4.39 2.93
N THR A 187 3.87 -3.31 2.17
CA THR A 187 3.66 -3.40 0.72
C THR A 187 4.89 -3.95 0.01
N ALA A 188 6.10 -3.61 0.43
CA ALA A 188 7.33 -4.18 -0.15
C ALA A 188 7.43 -5.69 0.09
N ILE A 189 7.06 -6.16 1.30
CA ILE A 189 7.02 -7.59 1.61
C ILE A 189 5.99 -8.30 0.73
N ASN A 190 4.79 -7.74 0.63
CA ASN A 190 3.72 -8.30 -0.20
C ASN A 190 4.13 -8.32 -1.68
N SER A 191 4.82 -7.29 -2.17
CA SER A 191 5.35 -7.24 -3.54
C SER A 191 6.29 -8.41 -3.82
N ALA A 192 7.23 -8.68 -2.93
CA ALA A 192 8.17 -9.79 -3.08
C ALA A 192 7.48 -11.17 -3.00
N ILE A 193 6.47 -11.33 -2.13
CA ILE A 193 5.65 -12.55 -2.07
C ILE A 193 4.90 -12.77 -3.40
N LEU A 194 4.34 -11.70 -3.97
CA LEU A 194 3.57 -11.78 -5.22
C LEU A 194 4.46 -12.05 -6.44
N VAL A 195 5.71 -11.61 -6.43
CA VAL A 195 6.70 -11.98 -7.45
C VAL A 195 6.97 -13.48 -7.42
N LEU A 196 7.15 -14.08 -6.25
CA LEU A 196 7.28 -15.53 -6.12
C LEU A 196 6.01 -16.27 -6.61
N ALA A 197 4.84 -15.76 -6.26
CA ALA A 197 3.57 -16.30 -6.76
C ALA A 197 3.49 -16.23 -8.29
N ALA A 198 3.91 -15.10 -8.88
CA ALA A 198 3.91 -14.91 -10.32
C ALA A 198 4.79 -15.94 -11.05
N LEU A 199 6.01 -16.17 -10.53
CA LEU A 199 6.91 -17.19 -11.07
C LEU A 199 6.37 -18.61 -10.90
N LEU A 200 5.75 -18.90 -9.76
CA LEU A 200 5.26 -20.23 -9.42
C LEU A 200 4.01 -20.62 -10.21
N TYR A 201 3.02 -19.74 -10.25
CA TYR A 201 1.72 -19.99 -10.90
C TYR A 201 1.66 -19.53 -12.37
N GLY A 202 2.69 -18.87 -12.89
CA GLY A 202 2.77 -18.40 -14.27
C GLY A 202 1.93 -17.15 -14.50
N PHE A 203 2.42 -15.99 -14.08
CA PHE A 203 1.87 -14.67 -14.37
C PHE A 203 3.01 -13.76 -14.85
N ASP A 204 2.77 -12.97 -15.89
CA ASP A 204 3.75 -12.03 -16.44
C ASP A 204 3.65 -10.63 -15.81
N ALA A 205 2.63 -10.38 -14.98
CA ALA A 205 2.45 -9.08 -14.35
C ALA A 205 1.89 -9.17 -12.92
N VAL A 206 2.36 -8.24 -12.07
CA VAL A 206 1.78 -7.92 -10.76
C VAL A 206 1.32 -6.46 -10.79
N ALA A 207 0.00 -6.24 -10.85
CA ALA A 207 -0.61 -4.93 -10.96
C ALA A 207 -1.15 -4.45 -9.61
N PHE A 208 -0.36 -3.66 -8.88
CA PHE A 208 -0.79 -3.00 -7.66
C PHE A 208 -1.78 -1.85 -7.94
N SER A 209 -2.41 -1.35 -6.90
CA SER A 209 -3.41 -0.29 -6.96
C SER A 209 -2.98 0.95 -6.16
N ASN A 210 -1.67 1.21 -6.12
CA ASN A 210 -1.17 2.41 -5.45
C ASN A 210 -1.42 3.62 -6.36
N GLU A 211 -1.92 4.69 -5.78
CA GLU A 211 -2.21 5.96 -6.43
C GLU A 211 -1.05 6.95 -6.25
N ARG A 212 -1.16 8.12 -6.87
CA ARG A 212 -0.11 9.15 -6.88
C ARG A 212 0.20 9.68 -5.48
N SER A 213 -0.83 9.95 -4.69
CA SER A 213 -0.70 10.56 -3.36
C SER A 213 0.08 9.69 -2.36
N ALA A 214 0.22 8.37 -2.65
CA ALA A 214 1.07 7.48 -1.86
C ALA A 214 2.56 7.86 -1.89
N SER A 215 2.99 8.68 -2.85
CA SER A 215 4.36 9.18 -2.94
C SER A 215 4.64 10.38 -2.05
N SER A 216 3.61 11.05 -1.51
CA SER A 216 3.76 12.27 -0.71
C SER A 216 4.17 11.96 0.73
N ALA A 217 5.22 12.62 1.21
CA ALA A 217 5.66 12.52 2.58
C ALA A 217 4.56 12.98 3.56
N THR A 218 4.58 12.43 4.77
CA THR A 218 3.73 12.90 5.87
C THR A 218 4.33 14.14 6.52
N LEU A 219 5.64 14.13 6.74
CA LEU A 219 6.42 15.24 7.26
C LEU A 219 7.91 15.08 6.92
N GLU A 220 8.69 16.10 7.18
CA GLU A 220 10.16 16.04 7.19
C GLU A 220 10.67 15.98 8.64
N TYR A 221 11.58 15.05 8.92
CA TYR A 221 12.20 14.87 10.22
C TYR A 221 13.71 14.70 10.04
N ASP A 222 14.48 15.60 10.65
CA ASP A 222 15.94 15.58 10.61
C ASP A 222 16.55 15.50 9.20
N GLY A 223 15.93 16.25 8.25
CA GLY A 223 16.33 16.31 6.85
C GLY A 223 15.95 15.07 6.02
N ILE A 224 15.07 14.21 6.53
CA ILE A 224 14.56 13.04 5.83
C ILE A 224 13.04 13.15 5.70
N GLU A 225 12.53 12.95 4.50
CA GLU A 225 11.11 12.79 4.27
C GLU A 225 10.59 11.49 4.90
N VAL A 226 9.63 11.62 5.82
CA VAL A 226 8.96 10.51 6.47
C VAL A 226 7.64 10.25 5.78
N ASN A 227 7.56 9.18 5.02
CA ASN A 227 6.37 8.75 4.32
C ASN A 227 5.86 7.42 4.87
N HIS A 228 4.70 7.42 5.54
CA HIS A 228 4.01 6.21 5.99
C HIS A 228 3.81 5.19 4.86
N GLN A 229 3.62 5.66 3.63
CA GLN A 229 3.33 4.83 2.47
C GLN A 229 4.54 4.64 1.54
N TRP A 230 5.78 4.83 2.00
CA TRP A 230 6.96 4.82 1.12
C TRP A 230 7.01 3.58 0.19
N SER A 231 6.71 2.39 0.70
CA SER A 231 6.67 1.16 -0.11
C SER A 231 5.49 1.06 -1.09
N LYS A 232 4.59 2.06 -1.10
CA LYS A 232 3.57 2.27 -2.13
C LYS A 232 3.93 3.40 -3.09
N GLY A 233 4.96 4.17 -2.78
CA GLY A 233 5.41 5.34 -3.54
C GLY A 233 6.11 4.99 -4.85
N TRP A 234 6.25 6.00 -5.70
CA TRP A 234 6.89 5.88 -7.01
C TRP A 234 8.37 5.47 -6.91
N ALA A 235 9.10 6.01 -5.93
CA ALA A 235 10.52 5.68 -5.73
C ALA A 235 10.74 4.17 -5.45
N PHE A 236 9.88 3.57 -4.61
CA PHE A 236 9.93 2.13 -4.37
C PHE A 236 9.55 1.34 -5.63
N GLU A 237 8.47 1.72 -6.34
CA GLU A 237 8.03 1.03 -7.55
C GLU A 237 9.13 0.98 -8.62
N MET A 238 9.78 2.12 -8.87
CA MET A 238 10.90 2.19 -9.82
C MET A 238 12.08 1.30 -9.39
N ALA A 239 12.50 1.40 -8.13
CA ALA A 239 13.65 0.66 -7.63
C ALA A 239 13.39 -0.86 -7.60
N PHE A 240 12.22 -1.27 -7.13
CA PHE A 240 11.84 -2.68 -7.07
C PHE A 240 11.70 -3.28 -8.47
N ARG A 241 11.03 -2.59 -9.41
CA ARG A 241 10.91 -3.01 -10.80
C ARG A 241 12.29 -3.15 -11.47
N ALA A 242 13.21 -2.21 -11.22
CA ALA A 242 14.57 -2.29 -11.73
C ALA A 242 15.32 -3.53 -11.19
N GLU A 243 15.18 -3.85 -9.89
CA GLU A 243 15.76 -5.07 -9.30
C GLU A 243 15.15 -6.35 -9.92
N LEU A 244 13.84 -6.37 -10.16
CA LEU A 244 13.18 -7.51 -10.81
C LEU A 244 13.75 -7.75 -12.21
N HIS A 245 13.79 -6.75 -13.06
CA HIS A 245 14.28 -6.86 -14.43
C HIS A 245 15.80 -7.15 -14.50
N ARG A 246 16.55 -6.72 -13.51
CA ARG A 246 18.01 -6.97 -13.44
C ARG A 246 18.34 -8.38 -12.96
N ARG A 247 17.58 -8.96 -12.02
CA ARG A 247 17.97 -10.16 -11.30
C ARG A 247 17.00 -11.32 -11.38
N VAL A 248 15.72 -11.05 -11.61
CA VAL A 248 14.68 -12.08 -11.52
C VAL A 248 14.22 -12.52 -12.90
N ALA A 249 13.49 -11.69 -13.61
CA ALA A 249 12.97 -12.03 -14.92
C ALA A 249 12.73 -10.77 -15.76
N THR A 250 13.08 -10.82 -17.06
CA THR A 250 12.86 -9.69 -17.97
C THR A 250 11.44 -9.62 -18.51
N ASP A 251 10.67 -10.68 -18.41
CA ASP A 251 9.28 -10.84 -18.84
C ASP A 251 8.28 -10.87 -17.67
N LEU A 252 8.69 -10.44 -16.47
CA LEU A 252 7.82 -10.23 -15.31
C LEU A 252 7.70 -8.74 -15.03
N ASP A 253 6.53 -8.17 -15.25
CA ASP A 253 6.28 -6.76 -14.99
C ASP A 253 5.69 -6.49 -13.61
N TYR A 254 6.02 -5.33 -13.04
CA TYR A 254 5.52 -4.86 -11.77
C TYR A 254 5.17 -3.37 -11.88
N TYR A 255 3.93 -3.02 -11.62
CA TYR A 255 3.46 -1.64 -11.70
C TYR A 255 2.25 -1.38 -10.80
N SER A 256 1.96 -0.11 -10.55
CA SER A 256 0.72 0.33 -9.90
C SER A 256 -0.21 0.91 -10.95
N LEU A 257 -1.34 0.24 -11.20
CA LEU A 257 -2.31 0.61 -12.25
C LEU A 257 -2.90 2.00 -12.02
N LEU A 258 -3.08 2.40 -10.75
CA LEU A 258 -3.67 3.70 -10.39
C LEU A 258 -2.63 4.80 -10.16
N ARG A 259 -1.34 4.54 -10.42
CA ARG A 259 -0.24 5.49 -10.19
C ARG A 259 -0.48 6.90 -10.73
N PRO A 260 -1.01 7.11 -11.96
CA PRO A 260 -1.21 8.46 -12.49
C PRO A 260 -2.42 9.17 -11.90
N LEU A 261 -3.21 8.52 -11.04
CA LEU A 261 -4.44 9.06 -10.46
C LEU A 261 -4.20 9.56 -9.04
N SER A 262 -4.95 10.59 -8.64
CA SER A 262 -5.11 10.98 -7.25
C SER A 262 -6.09 10.07 -6.52
N GLU A 263 -6.14 10.13 -5.20
CA GLU A 263 -7.15 9.43 -4.39
C GLU A 263 -8.59 9.87 -4.73
N LEU A 264 -8.80 11.17 -5.03
CA LEU A 264 -10.11 11.66 -5.48
C LEU A 264 -10.48 11.14 -6.86
N ALA A 265 -9.53 11.03 -7.79
CA ALA A 265 -9.78 10.45 -9.09
C ALA A 265 -10.13 8.95 -9.00
N VAL A 266 -9.52 8.23 -8.05
CA VAL A 266 -9.86 6.83 -7.74
C VAL A 266 -11.25 6.76 -7.09
N ALA A 267 -11.57 7.64 -6.14
CA ALA A 267 -12.89 7.71 -5.50
C ALA A 267 -14.01 7.99 -6.51
N ALA A 268 -13.79 8.91 -7.46
CA ALA A 268 -14.74 9.21 -8.54
C ALA A 268 -15.04 7.98 -9.42
N ARG A 269 -14.00 7.16 -9.71
CA ARG A 269 -14.18 5.91 -10.47
C ARG A 269 -14.92 4.84 -9.67
N PHE A 270 -14.57 4.66 -8.41
CA PHE A 270 -15.26 3.74 -7.52
C PHE A 270 -16.74 4.06 -7.35
N ALA A 271 -17.09 5.34 -7.26
CA ALA A 271 -18.47 5.82 -7.06
C ALA A 271 -19.44 5.41 -8.18
N ARG A 272 -18.94 5.09 -9.39
CA ARG A 272 -19.76 4.74 -10.58
C ARG A 272 -20.51 3.42 -10.43
N SER A 273 -20.06 2.53 -9.56
CA SER A 273 -20.70 1.24 -9.30
C SER A 273 -21.05 1.10 -7.82
N SER A 274 -22.19 0.48 -7.53
CA SER A 274 -22.59 0.09 -6.17
C SER A 274 -22.27 -1.37 -5.85
N HIS A 275 -21.62 -2.08 -6.79
CA HIS A 275 -21.39 -3.52 -6.73
C HIS A 275 -20.62 -3.98 -5.47
N TYR A 276 -19.76 -3.10 -4.94
CA TYR A 276 -18.90 -3.41 -3.80
C TYR A 276 -19.30 -2.73 -2.48
N ASP A 277 -20.41 -1.98 -2.46
CA ASP A 277 -20.80 -1.15 -1.31
C ASP A 277 -20.95 -1.90 0.00
N ASP A 278 -21.37 -3.16 -0.07
CA ASP A 278 -21.65 -4.02 1.07
C ASP A 278 -20.47 -4.93 1.49
N VAL A 279 -19.34 -4.90 0.75
CA VAL A 279 -18.18 -5.76 1.05
C VAL A 279 -16.90 -4.99 1.32
N PHE A 280 -16.65 -3.84 0.67
CA PHE A 280 -15.37 -3.14 0.81
C PHE A 280 -15.18 -2.48 2.17
N SER A 281 -13.94 -2.45 2.62
CA SER A 281 -13.50 -1.69 3.79
C SER A 281 -12.00 -1.38 3.72
N SER A 282 -11.64 -0.19 4.18
CA SER A 282 -10.26 0.22 4.44
C SER A 282 -10.05 0.59 5.91
N CYS A 283 -10.96 0.20 6.80
CA CYS A 283 -10.90 0.55 8.21
C CYS A 283 -9.69 -0.10 8.89
N ASN A 284 -8.71 0.68 9.31
CA ASN A 284 -7.49 0.14 9.93
C ASN A 284 -7.74 -0.70 11.18
N ARG A 285 -8.78 -0.39 11.95
CA ARG A 285 -9.12 -1.20 13.14
C ARG A 285 -9.55 -2.62 12.79
N ASN A 286 -10.13 -2.83 11.60
CA ASN A 286 -10.50 -4.17 11.12
C ASN A 286 -9.30 -5.03 10.69
N PHE A 287 -8.19 -4.39 10.33
CA PHE A 287 -6.98 -5.07 9.84
C PHE A 287 -5.86 -5.17 10.88
N ARG A 288 -6.10 -4.76 12.12
CA ARG A 288 -5.13 -4.95 13.21
C ARG A 288 -4.89 -6.43 13.47
N ILE A 289 -3.61 -6.79 13.65
CA ILE A 289 -3.20 -8.15 14.01
C ILE A 289 -3.62 -8.46 15.45
N LEU A 290 -3.44 -7.50 16.34
CA LEU A 290 -3.76 -7.62 17.77
C LEU A 290 -4.81 -6.59 18.20
N GLY A 291 -5.65 -6.95 19.17
CA GLY A 291 -6.66 -6.09 19.75
C GLY A 291 -8.07 -6.32 19.21
N PRO A 292 -9.08 -5.66 19.81
CA PRO A 292 -10.47 -5.84 19.44
C PRO A 292 -10.73 -5.27 18.03
N LYS A 293 -11.52 -6.00 17.25
CA LYS A 293 -12.01 -5.55 15.95
C LYS A 293 -13.39 -4.91 16.11
N PRO A 294 -13.74 -3.90 15.28
CA PRO A 294 -15.11 -3.37 15.24
C PRO A 294 -16.12 -4.46 14.85
N SER A 295 -17.36 -4.30 15.31
CA SER A 295 -18.50 -5.13 14.88
C SER A 295 -18.84 -4.90 13.40
N ASP A 296 -18.62 -3.67 12.94
CA ASP A 296 -18.96 -3.23 11.60
C ASP A 296 -17.73 -3.10 10.72
N ARG A 297 -17.94 -3.08 9.39
CA ARG A 297 -16.87 -2.88 8.40
C ARG A 297 -16.14 -1.54 8.56
N TRP A 298 -16.83 -0.52 9.07
CA TRP A 298 -16.31 0.83 9.28
C TRP A 298 -16.45 1.24 10.74
N CYS A 299 -15.35 1.45 11.44
CA CYS A 299 -15.41 1.94 12.83
C CYS A 299 -15.88 3.40 12.92
N GLY A 300 -15.77 4.17 11.84
CA GLY A 300 -16.15 5.59 11.74
C GLY A 300 -15.35 6.55 12.63
N GLN A 301 -14.18 6.13 13.15
CA GLN A 301 -13.36 6.91 14.09
C GLN A 301 -11.87 6.94 13.73
N CYS A 302 -11.40 6.07 12.85
CA CYS A 302 -10.00 6.08 12.46
C CYS A 302 -9.77 7.01 11.26
N PRO A 303 -8.56 7.53 11.06
CA PRO A 303 -8.26 8.44 9.96
C PRO A 303 -8.65 7.88 8.59
N LYS A 304 -8.53 6.55 8.39
CA LYS A 304 -8.92 5.91 7.13
C LYS A 304 -10.44 5.93 6.92
N CYS A 305 -11.26 5.80 7.98
CA CYS A 305 -12.72 5.95 7.87
C CYS A 305 -13.09 7.38 7.49
N HIS A 306 -12.51 8.38 8.15
CA HIS A 306 -12.72 9.81 7.86
C HIS A 306 -12.33 10.13 6.41
N PHE A 307 -11.13 9.70 6.00
CA PHE A 307 -10.62 9.97 4.67
C PHE A 307 -11.47 9.34 3.56
N VAL A 308 -11.80 8.04 3.66
CA VAL A 308 -12.60 7.36 2.63
C VAL A 308 -14.02 7.93 2.56
N PHE A 309 -14.62 8.30 3.70
CA PHE A 309 -15.90 8.98 3.72
C PHE A 309 -15.83 10.32 2.97
N LEU A 310 -14.85 11.16 3.32
CA LEU A 310 -14.63 12.47 2.70
C LEU A 310 -14.32 12.35 1.20
N ALA A 311 -13.45 11.43 0.80
CA ALA A 311 -13.06 11.25 -0.60
C ALA A 311 -14.23 10.76 -1.49
N LEU A 312 -15.17 9.97 -0.93
CA LEU A 312 -16.34 9.48 -1.65
C LEU A 312 -17.51 10.50 -1.65
N ALA A 313 -17.63 11.33 -0.63
CA ALA A 313 -18.75 12.28 -0.48
C ALA A 313 -18.98 13.21 -1.69
N PRO A 314 -17.95 13.68 -2.42
CA PRO A 314 -18.13 14.43 -3.65
C PRO A 314 -18.81 13.67 -4.80
N PHE A 315 -18.76 12.34 -4.80
CA PHE A 315 -19.11 11.52 -5.97
C PHE A 315 -20.26 10.53 -5.71
N VAL A 316 -20.50 10.20 -4.46
CA VAL A 316 -21.54 9.25 -4.04
C VAL A 316 -22.73 10.03 -3.45
N PRO A 317 -23.98 9.76 -3.84
CA PRO A 317 -25.15 10.36 -3.21
C PRO A 317 -25.16 10.13 -1.70
N LYS A 318 -25.49 11.18 -0.91
CA LYS A 318 -25.44 11.14 0.56
C LYS A 318 -26.14 9.91 1.16
N PRO A 319 -27.38 9.54 0.76
CA PRO A 319 -28.05 8.36 1.32
C PRO A 319 -27.28 7.04 1.10
N ARG A 320 -26.65 6.88 -0.09
CA ARG A 320 -25.82 5.71 -0.38
C ARG A 320 -24.57 5.68 0.50
N LEU A 321 -23.90 6.82 0.68
CA LEU A 321 -22.71 6.92 1.52
C LEU A 321 -23.03 6.62 2.99
N LEU A 322 -24.13 7.16 3.51
CA LEU A 322 -24.60 6.87 4.86
C LEU A 322 -24.93 5.38 5.06
N LYS A 323 -25.49 4.72 4.05
CA LYS A 323 -25.73 3.27 4.09
C LYS A 323 -24.42 2.47 4.16
N ILE A 324 -23.38 2.89 3.43
CA ILE A 324 -22.04 2.22 3.46
C ILE A 324 -21.42 2.33 4.84
N PHE A 325 -21.45 3.50 5.46
CA PHE A 325 -20.77 3.78 6.73
C PHE A 325 -21.65 3.60 7.98
N GLY A 326 -22.95 3.42 7.81
CA GLY A 326 -23.94 3.30 8.90
C GLY A 326 -24.27 4.62 9.62
N ARG A 327 -23.58 5.72 9.30
CA ARG A 327 -23.77 7.05 9.91
C ARG A 327 -23.15 8.17 9.08
N ASN A 328 -23.54 9.42 9.40
CA ASN A 328 -22.93 10.61 8.82
C ASN A 328 -21.70 11.04 9.64
N LEU A 329 -20.49 10.86 9.10
CA LEU A 329 -19.26 11.25 9.80
C LEU A 329 -19.01 12.77 9.74
N LEU A 330 -19.58 13.48 8.75
CA LEU A 330 -19.43 14.95 8.60
C LEU A 330 -20.42 15.75 9.47
N ASP A 331 -21.44 15.09 10.02
CA ASP A 331 -22.42 15.72 10.92
C ASP A 331 -22.19 15.33 12.39
N ASP A 332 -21.02 14.82 12.73
CA ASP A 332 -20.64 14.46 14.09
C ASP A 332 -19.49 15.36 14.59
N PRO A 333 -19.77 16.39 15.43
CA PRO A 333 -18.75 17.30 15.94
C PRO A 333 -17.59 16.61 16.68
N ALA A 334 -17.80 15.41 17.24
CA ALA A 334 -16.74 14.64 17.90
C ALA A 334 -15.64 14.19 16.93
N GLN A 335 -15.90 14.17 15.62
CA GLN A 335 -14.93 13.80 14.59
C GLN A 335 -14.08 14.98 14.08
N THR A 336 -14.34 16.22 14.56
CA THR A 336 -13.70 17.46 14.06
C THR A 336 -12.18 17.34 13.99
N ALA A 337 -11.52 16.90 15.07
CA ALA A 337 -10.06 16.78 15.10
C ALA A 337 -9.51 15.82 14.00
N GLY A 338 -10.24 14.75 13.69
CA GLY A 338 -9.86 13.80 12.65
C GLY A 338 -9.94 14.40 11.25
N PHE A 339 -10.96 15.21 10.96
CA PHE A 339 -11.06 15.92 9.68
C PHE A 339 -10.10 17.11 9.59
N ASP A 340 -9.84 17.83 10.69
CA ASP A 340 -8.81 18.90 10.73
C ASP A 340 -7.43 18.35 10.38
N ALA A 341 -7.07 17.18 10.89
CA ALA A 341 -5.81 16.52 10.56
C ALA A 341 -5.74 16.11 9.07
N LEU A 342 -6.85 15.66 8.46
CA LEU A 342 -6.89 15.31 7.03
C LEU A 342 -6.70 16.51 6.11
N ILE A 343 -7.21 17.68 6.49
CA ILE A 343 -7.04 18.93 5.73
C ILE A 343 -5.77 19.70 6.11
N GLU A 344 -4.97 19.17 7.04
CA GLU A 344 -3.71 19.78 7.55
C GLU A 344 -3.93 21.19 8.12
N TYR A 345 -5.06 21.41 8.81
CA TYR A 345 -5.43 22.75 9.29
C TYR A 345 -4.58 23.24 10.44
N ARG A 346 -4.17 22.34 11.35
CA ARG A 346 -3.38 22.70 12.56
C ARG A 346 -2.21 21.78 12.83
N ASP A 347 -2.09 20.69 12.05
CA ASP A 347 -1.09 19.66 12.22
C ASP A 347 -0.81 18.99 10.87
N HIS A 348 0.15 18.08 10.82
CA HIS A 348 0.42 17.24 9.65
C HIS A 348 -0.68 16.18 9.47
N LYS A 349 -0.81 15.66 8.27
CA LYS A 349 -1.71 14.53 7.99
C LYS A 349 -1.37 13.32 8.87
N PRO A 350 -2.36 12.47 9.20
CA PRO A 350 -2.10 11.26 9.98
C PRO A 350 -1.11 10.32 9.30
N PHE A 351 -0.31 9.60 10.09
CA PHE A 351 0.49 8.47 9.61
C PHE A 351 -0.39 7.27 9.27
N GLU A 352 -1.09 7.40 8.16
CA GLU A 352 -2.07 6.45 7.64
C GLU A 352 -2.10 6.49 6.11
N CYS A 353 -2.67 5.46 5.49
CA CYS A 353 -2.89 5.47 4.04
C CYS A 353 -4.05 6.41 3.67
N VAL A 354 -3.83 7.70 3.75
CA VAL A 354 -4.77 8.77 3.36
C VAL A 354 -4.14 9.60 2.24
N GLY A 355 -4.95 10.29 1.46
CA GLY A 355 -4.51 11.17 0.39
C GLY A 355 -3.76 12.41 0.89
N GLU A 356 -3.50 13.33 0.00
CA GLU A 356 -2.89 14.62 0.33
C GLU A 356 -3.90 15.55 1.02
N GLY A 357 -3.40 16.46 1.86
CA GLY A 357 -4.25 17.48 2.50
C GLY A 357 -5.00 18.33 1.48
N ARG A 358 -4.37 18.64 0.33
CA ARG A 358 -5.00 19.34 -0.79
C ARG A 358 -6.25 18.61 -1.31
N GLU A 359 -6.20 17.28 -1.45
CA GLU A 359 -7.35 16.48 -1.88
C GLU A 359 -8.52 16.57 -0.88
N SER A 360 -8.18 16.51 0.41
CA SER A 360 -9.16 16.64 1.49
C SER A 360 -9.75 18.05 1.54
N ARG A 361 -8.96 19.12 1.35
CA ARG A 361 -9.40 20.51 1.27
C ARG A 361 -10.32 20.75 0.07
N ALA A 362 -9.95 20.26 -1.11
CA ALA A 362 -10.78 20.37 -2.32
C ALA A 362 -12.12 19.63 -2.18
N ALA A 363 -12.13 18.45 -1.59
CA ALA A 363 -13.34 17.70 -1.30
C ALA A 363 -14.27 18.48 -0.35
N MET A 364 -13.76 18.99 0.78
CA MET A 364 -14.51 19.80 1.74
C MET A 364 -15.08 21.07 1.10
N ALA A 365 -14.29 21.79 0.30
CA ALA A 365 -14.72 23.01 -0.39
C ALA A 365 -15.86 22.73 -1.38
N LEU A 366 -15.85 21.57 -2.04
CA LEU A 366 -16.97 21.16 -2.90
C LEU A 366 -18.22 20.85 -2.10
N LEU A 367 -18.10 20.15 -0.96
CA LEU A 367 -19.22 19.80 -0.09
C LEU A 367 -19.85 21.06 0.52
N ALA A 368 -19.07 22.07 0.89
CA ALA A 368 -19.55 23.35 1.39
C ALA A 368 -20.48 24.10 0.41
N LYS A 369 -20.36 23.83 -0.90
CA LYS A 369 -21.22 24.40 -1.95
C LYS A 369 -22.47 23.57 -2.23
N ARG A 370 -22.58 22.34 -1.68
CA ARG A 370 -23.70 21.43 -1.96
C ARG A 370 -24.79 21.52 -0.89
N ALA A 371 -26.03 21.70 -1.30
CA ALA A 371 -27.18 21.85 -0.41
C ALA A 371 -27.36 20.66 0.55
N GLU A 372 -27.02 19.45 0.10
CA GLU A 372 -27.14 18.23 0.88
C GLU A 372 -26.08 18.06 1.98
N TRP A 373 -24.94 18.80 1.90
CA TRP A 373 -23.80 18.65 2.80
C TRP A 373 -23.46 19.90 3.61
N ARG A 374 -23.78 21.10 3.10
CA ARG A 374 -23.30 22.39 3.65
C ARG A 374 -23.73 22.67 5.08
N GLU A 375 -24.81 22.02 5.55
CA GLU A 375 -25.37 22.18 6.89
C GLU A 375 -24.85 21.12 7.88
N ASP A 376 -24.08 20.12 7.39
CA ASP A 376 -23.43 19.16 8.28
C ASP A 376 -22.35 19.86 9.12
N ALA A 377 -22.30 19.58 10.41
CA ALA A 377 -21.56 20.36 11.42
C ALA A 377 -20.07 20.62 11.06
N ILE A 378 -19.37 19.63 10.51
CA ILE A 378 -17.95 19.77 10.13
C ILE A 378 -17.81 20.57 8.84
N VAL A 379 -18.71 20.40 7.87
CA VAL A 379 -18.71 21.15 6.61
C VAL A 379 -19.08 22.61 6.85
N GLU A 380 -20.10 22.89 7.67
CA GLU A 380 -20.48 24.25 8.07
C GLU A 380 -19.33 24.96 8.77
N ARG A 381 -18.68 24.29 9.73
CA ARG A 381 -17.49 24.83 10.43
C ARG A 381 -16.36 25.11 9.45
N PHE A 382 -16.03 24.18 8.53
CA PHE A 382 -15.02 24.40 7.50
C PHE A 382 -15.32 25.64 6.66
N ASN A 383 -16.56 25.78 6.21
CA ASN A 383 -16.99 26.93 5.41
C ASN A 383 -16.84 28.25 6.17
N ARG A 384 -17.26 28.29 7.45
CA ARG A 384 -17.23 29.49 8.30
C ARG A 384 -15.84 29.89 8.75
N GLU A 385 -14.99 28.92 9.14
CA GLU A 385 -13.75 29.18 9.87
C GLU A 385 -12.48 28.98 9.04
N ILE A 386 -12.52 28.11 8.02
CA ILE A 386 -11.29 27.64 7.37
C ILE A 386 -11.22 28.06 5.90
N LEU A 387 -12.30 27.90 5.16
CA LEU A 387 -12.34 28.08 3.70
C LEU A 387 -11.78 29.43 3.25
N GLY A 388 -12.07 30.52 3.97
CA GLY A 388 -11.58 31.87 3.66
C GLY A 388 -10.08 32.08 3.87
N GLN A 389 -9.38 31.14 4.50
CA GLN A 389 -7.94 31.19 4.75
C GLN A 389 -7.13 30.41 3.70
N LEU A 390 -7.79 29.66 2.82
CA LEU A 390 -7.16 28.77 1.85
C LEU A 390 -7.01 29.43 0.48
N ASP A 391 -5.93 29.11 -0.24
CA ASP A 391 -5.77 29.54 -1.63
C ASP A 391 -6.80 28.85 -2.53
N ALA A 392 -7.46 29.64 -3.36
CA ALA A 392 -8.47 29.15 -4.32
C ALA A 392 -7.90 28.09 -5.30
N GLN A 393 -6.62 28.18 -5.66
CA GLN A 393 -5.96 27.21 -6.55
C GLN A 393 -5.80 25.84 -5.89
N GLU A 394 -5.65 25.78 -4.57
CA GLU A 394 -5.60 24.52 -3.82
C GLU A 394 -6.96 23.81 -3.73
N LEU A 395 -8.05 24.55 -3.95
CA LEU A 395 -9.41 24.05 -3.85
C LEU A 395 -9.98 23.57 -5.20
N ASP A 396 -9.21 23.73 -6.27
CA ASP A 396 -9.63 23.37 -7.62
C ASP A 396 -9.60 21.83 -7.81
N LEU A 397 -10.81 21.26 -8.01
CA LEU A 397 -10.98 19.81 -8.14
C LEU A 397 -10.55 19.24 -9.52
N PRO A 398 -10.84 19.87 -10.68
CA PRO A 398 -10.49 19.30 -11.99
C PRO A 398 -9.05 18.87 -12.15
N PRO A 399 -8.02 19.63 -11.71
CA PRO A 399 -6.62 19.17 -11.80
C PRO A 399 -6.34 17.91 -10.99
N LEU A 400 -7.06 17.70 -9.87
CA LEU A 400 -6.92 16.50 -9.04
C LEU A 400 -7.51 15.25 -9.72
N LEU A 401 -8.48 15.42 -10.61
CA LEU A 401 -9.09 14.31 -11.34
C LEU A 401 -8.32 13.93 -12.61
N THR A 402 -7.33 14.73 -13.00
CA THR A 402 -6.51 14.51 -14.20
C THR A 402 -5.34 13.57 -13.90
N MET A 403 -5.02 12.71 -14.87
CA MET A 403 -3.83 11.87 -14.82
C MET A 403 -2.57 12.70 -14.89
N THR A 404 -1.62 12.46 -13.99
CA THR A 404 -0.32 13.16 -13.99
C THR A 404 0.78 12.27 -13.37
N GLY A 405 2.04 12.63 -13.63
CA GLY A 405 3.21 11.97 -13.05
C GLY A 405 3.71 10.76 -13.84
N GLY A 406 4.86 10.24 -13.42
CA GLY A 406 5.47 9.05 -13.99
C GLY A 406 4.70 7.78 -13.58
N HIS A 407 4.67 6.80 -14.49
CA HIS A 407 4.05 5.50 -14.22
C HIS A 407 4.61 4.42 -15.15
N HIS A 408 4.44 3.15 -14.74
CA HIS A 408 4.76 1.97 -15.57
C HIS A 408 3.50 1.27 -16.11
N VAL A 409 2.35 1.93 -16.08
CA VAL A 409 1.09 1.35 -16.59
C VAL A 409 1.23 1.03 -18.07
N PRO A 410 0.91 -0.20 -18.51
CA PRO A 410 0.93 -0.59 -19.92
C PRO A 410 0.02 0.28 -20.78
N LEU A 411 0.47 0.65 -21.99
CA LEU A 411 -0.24 1.57 -22.90
C LEU A 411 -1.74 1.23 -23.12
N PRO A 412 -2.14 -0.06 -23.30
CA PRO A 412 -3.55 -0.37 -23.47
C PRO A 412 -4.41 -0.01 -22.23
N LEU A 413 -3.83 -0.07 -21.03
CA LEU A 413 -4.52 0.29 -19.80
C LEU A 413 -4.54 1.80 -19.55
N VAL A 414 -3.53 2.55 -20.05
CA VAL A 414 -3.50 4.02 -20.01
C VAL A 414 -4.72 4.59 -20.73
N ALA A 415 -5.02 4.13 -21.93
CA ALA A 415 -6.18 4.61 -22.69
C ALA A 415 -7.51 4.41 -21.93
N LEU A 416 -7.64 3.31 -21.17
CA LEU A 416 -8.82 3.07 -20.31
C LEU A 416 -8.88 3.99 -19.09
N LEU A 417 -7.72 4.36 -18.54
CA LEU A 417 -7.64 5.33 -17.45
C LEU A 417 -8.02 6.73 -17.91
N GLU A 418 -7.66 7.12 -19.13
CA GLU A 418 -8.01 8.42 -19.72
C GLU A 418 -9.50 8.51 -20.08
N ALA A 419 -10.07 7.44 -20.62
CA ALA A 419 -11.49 7.38 -20.98
C ALA A 419 -12.45 7.30 -19.76
N GLY A 420 -11.93 7.07 -18.61
CA GLY A 420 -12.66 6.89 -17.36
C GLY A 420 -12.51 8.02 -16.41
#